data_7df2ed358383c2b9598a9a7cc95ba2be
#
_entry.id   7df2ed358383c2b9598a9a7cc95ba2be
#
_cell.length_a   1.000
_cell.length_b   1.000
_cell.length_c   1.000
_cell.angle_alpha   90.00
_cell.angle_beta   90.00
_cell.angle_gamma   90.00
#
_symmetry.space_group_name_H-M   'P 1'
#
loop_
_entity.id
_entity.type
_entity.pdbx_description
1 polymer ?
#
loop_
_entity_poly.entity_id
_entity_poly.type
_entity_poly.pdbx_seq_one_letter_code
_entity_poly.pdbx_strand_id
1 'polypeptide(L)'
;MRFNGLKSHLRLQKLRFLDAPGLFLLEIVLTGAYDLADVLANVLVLKWMIGALMGRDLIRAAWVLGGFLVYQLSVSFLWHWYFERVYPQWKERLEYKLNCRLYRIMLDADCRKYNDEAYFHGYRRALQFTQTKMEETLEFYRQLFGSFLAGAVAVVIYIRMDQMIVVFVLLAFVASRFCVKSLVEKTNAKRDEQNKKDALHQNYLRIFLRKEYAAEGRILGCLPFFVKRDQDSFSQKAEQTKQWNRRIFPIAFGREIGSDFLFIDCLMIAYLGYCFFWKKTIGLDDFAALLNGTHIILYALSVLFEQMAGRAGEYAGYIDGFFDFCEQNGEVSNDKNQKSMVADSRTISEISMEHVDFGYGEKKVLQDICFQMKKGEKIALVGDSGAGKTTFIKVLLGLGKTDSGTIFADGAAVSTKAEWEECRKHFTVLFAGNLLYAASLAENVALSENADKSRAADALCESGLYRKGTSVPVEKQVLREFCEDGFLFSEGQKQKIALARACYYNTEFLIADEAAASLDPFAEDAFNKTLLQGHPDQGVLVISHRLSVTALTDRIYVMEHGRITECGSHQELLAQKGRYWKMWEKQRRGYA
;
A
#
# COMPACT_ATOMS: atom_id res chain seq x y z
N MET A 1 -18.62 -21.98 -9.65
CA MET A 1 -18.12 -20.90 -8.79
C MET A 1 -17.67 -21.51 -7.48
N ARG A 2 -16.39 -21.41 -7.13
CA ARG A 2 -15.90 -21.88 -5.84
C ARG A 2 -16.43 -20.94 -4.74
N PHE A 3 -17.01 -21.48 -3.70
CA PHE A 3 -17.54 -20.77 -2.51
C PHE A 3 -16.52 -19.88 -1.77
N ASN A 4 -15.23 -19.95 -2.15
CA ASN A 4 -14.17 -19.16 -1.52
C ASN A 4 -14.35 -17.64 -1.67
N GLY A 5 -14.82 -17.16 -2.82
CA GLY A 5 -15.03 -15.72 -3.02
C GLY A 5 -16.14 -15.11 -2.13
N LEU A 6 -17.19 -15.87 -1.81
CA LEU A 6 -18.27 -15.39 -0.95
C LEU A 6 -17.77 -15.15 0.48
N LYS A 7 -16.87 -16.01 0.97
CA LYS A 7 -16.28 -15.88 2.32
C LYS A 7 -15.47 -14.59 2.45
N SER A 8 -14.71 -14.22 1.43
CA SER A 8 -13.91 -12.98 1.39
C SER A 8 -14.80 -11.75 1.45
N HIS A 9 -15.85 -11.72 0.63
CA HIS A 9 -16.83 -10.64 0.64
C HIS A 9 -17.52 -10.51 2.00
N LEU A 10 -17.95 -11.62 2.60
CA LEU A 10 -18.55 -11.62 3.93
C LEU A 10 -17.58 -11.13 5.02
N ARG A 11 -16.30 -11.45 4.93
CA ARG A 11 -15.27 -10.91 5.84
C ARG A 11 -15.20 -9.38 5.79
N LEU A 12 -15.17 -8.81 4.59
CA LEU A 12 -15.14 -7.36 4.43
C LEU A 12 -16.43 -6.70 4.92
N GLN A 13 -17.59 -7.26 4.60
CA GLN A 13 -18.87 -6.74 5.07
C GLN A 13 -19.00 -6.81 6.59
N LYS A 14 -18.54 -7.92 7.21
CA LYS A 14 -18.48 -8.05 8.68
C LYS A 14 -17.59 -6.97 9.30
N LEU A 15 -16.44 -6.69 8.70
CA LEU A 15 -15.53 -5.64 9.17
C LEU A 15 -16.19 -4.26 9.09
N ARG A 16 -16.85 -3.94 7.98
CA ARG A 16 -17.61 -2.69 7.79
C ARG A 16 -18.74 -2.53 8.82
N PHE A 17 -19.51 -3.58 9.01
CA PHE A 17 -20.59 -3.59 10.00
C PHE A 17 -20.08 -3.39 11.42
N LEU A 18 -18.97 -4.05 11.80
CA LEU A 18 -18.38 -3.89 13.13
C LEU A 18 -17.76 -2.51 13.34
N ASP A 19 -17.25 -1.87 12.29
CA ASP A 19 -16.66 -0.54 12.38
C ASP A 19 -17.71 0.56 12.55
N ALA A 20 -18.80 0.51 11.79
CA ALA A 20 -19.87 1.53 11.83
C ALA A 20 -21.24 0.94 11.45
N PRO A 21 -21.93 0.21 12.35
CA PRO A 21 -23.16 -0.51 12.03
C PRO A 21 -24.29 0.42 11.56
N GLY A 22 -24.42 1.60 12.15
CA GLY A 22 -25.44 2.57 11.77
C GLY A 22 -25.23 3.13 10.36
N LEU A 23 -24.00 3.47 10.00
CA LEU A 23 -23.68 3.97 8.66
C LEU A 23 -23.82 2.87 7.59
N PHE A 24 -23.44 1.64 7.91
CA PHE A 24 -23.63 0.50 7.04
C PHE A 24 -25.11 0.24 6.71
N LEU A 25 -25.99 0.24 7.72
CA LEU A 25 -27.42 0.08 7.51
C LEU A 25 -28.05 1.26 6.76
N LEU A 26 -27.61 2.48 7.07
CA LEU A 26 -28.09 3.68 6.38
C LEU A 26 -27.71 3.64 4.89
N GLU A 27 -26.49 3.22 4.55
CA GLU A 27 -26.07 3.03 3.17
C GLU A 27 -26.96 2.07 2.39
N ILE A 28 -27.28 0.90 2.98
CA ILE A 28 -28.19 -0.09 2.37
C ILE A 28 -29.58 0.51 2.13
N VAL A 29 -30.12 1.19 3.12
CA VAL A 29 -31.48 1.79 3.03
C VAL A 29 -31.51 2.89 1.98
N LEU A 30 -30.54 3.80 1.99
CA LEU A 30 -30.49 4.90 1.02
C LEU A 30 -30.25 4.40 -0.41
N THR A 31 -29.35 3.43 -0.59
CA THR A 31 -29.12 2.81 -1.90
C THR A 31 -30.38 2.13 -2.42
N GLY A 32 -31.03 1.34 -1.56
CA GLY A 32 -32.30 0.70 -1.92
C GLY A 32 -33.42 1.69 -2.25
N ALA A 33 -33.55 2.75 -1.47
CA ALA A 33 -34.57 3.79 -1.72
C ALA A 33 -34.31 4.56 -3.02
N TYR A 34 -33.01 4.84 -3.33
CA TYR A 34 -32.62 5.56 -4.53
C TYR A 34 -32.92 4.73 -5.81
N ASP A 35 -32.49 3.46 -5.86
CA ASP A 35 -32.75 2.59 -7.01
C ASP A 35 -34.23 2.22 -7.15
N LEU A 36 -34.97 2.16 -6.02
CA LEU A 36 -36.42 1.95 -6.03
C LEU A 36 -37.18 3.12 -6.68
N ALA A 37 -36.64 4.34 -6.60
CA ALA A 37 -37.27 5.51 -7.22
C ALA A 37 -37.45 5.33 -8.73
N ASP A 38 -36.49 4.73 -9.42
CA ASP A 38 -36.59 4.45 -10.86
C ASP A 38 -37.67 3.43 -11.17
N VAL A 39 -37.84 2.38 -10.36
CA VAL A 39 -38.93 1.40 -10.50
C VAL A 39 -40.28 2.05 -10.27
N LEU A 40 -40.40 2.86 -9.21
CA LEU A 40 -41.64 3.57 -8.90
C LEU A 40 -42.04 4.55 -10.01
N ALA A 41 -41.07 5.34 -10.52
CA ALA A 41 -41.33 6.30 -11.59
C ALA A 41 -41.85 5.63 -12.87
N ASN A 42 -41.13 4.62 -13.32
CA ASN A 42 -41.33 4.03 -14.64
C ASN A 42 -42.47 2.99 -14.67
N VAL A 43 -42.90 2.49 -13.52
CA VAL A 43 -43.99 1.51 -13.46
C VAL A 43 -45.23 2.09 -12.80
N LEU A 44 -45.18 2.38 -11.49
CA LEU A 44 -46.38 2.75 -10.73
C LEU A 44 -46.84 4.18 -11.01
N VAL A 45 -45.93 5.14 -11.00
CA VAL A 45 -46.29 6.55 -11.26
C VAL A 45 -46.78 6.71 -12.69
N LEU A 46 -46.13 6.10 -13.66
CA LEU A 46 -46.56 6.11 -15.04
C LEU A 46 -47.94 5.51 -15.22
N LYS A 47 -48.23 4.34 -14.63
CA LYS A 47 -49.54 3.70 -14.62
C LYS A 47 -50.59 4.63 -14.04
N TRP A 48 -50.40 5.15 -12.85
CA TRP A 48 -51.38 5.99 -12.17
C TRP A 48 -51.62 7.33 -12.88
N MET A 49 -50.55 7.91 -13.48
CA MET A 49 -50.67 9.13 -14.27
C MET A 49 -51.53 8.93 -15.52
N ILE A 50 -51.23 7.87 -16.30
CA ILE A 50 -52.03 7.57 -17.50
C ILE A 50 -53.48 7.26 -17.12
N GLY A 51 -53.69 6.45 -16.07
CA GLY A 51 -55.05 6.15 -15.58
C GLY A 51 -55.83 7.40 -15.14
N ALA A 52 -55.19 8.34 -14.45
CA ALA A 52 -55.81 9.61 -14.04
C ALA A 52 -56.11 10.51 -15.24
N LEU A 53 -55.20 10.60 -16.22
CA LEU A 53 -55.43 11.39 -17.45
C LEU A 53 -56.55 10.82 -18.31
N MET A 54 -56.65 9.49 -18.45
CA MET A 54 -57.74 8.83 -19.17
C MET A 54 -59.10 9.06 -18.47
N GLY A 55 -59.12 9.05 -17.13
CA GLY A 55 -60.29 9.37 -16.31
C GLY A 55 -60.59 10.88 -16.25
N ARG A 56 -59.85 11.75 -16.89
CA ARG A 56 -59.93 13.21 -16.83
C ARG A 56 -59.84 13.78 -15.41
N ASP A 57 -59.22 13.05 -14.49
CA ASP A 57 -59.03 13.45 -13.10
C ASP A 57 -57.68 14.13 -12.92
N LEU A 58 -57.60 15.42 -13.23
CA LEU A 58 -56.40 16.23 -13.13
C LEU A 58 -55.93 16.39 -11.68
N ILE A 59 -56.84 16.35 -10.70
CA ILE A 59 -56.50 16.47 -9.28
C ILE A 59 -55.72 15.24 -8.84
N ARG A 60 -56.22 14.04 -9.21
CA ARG A 60 -55.51 12.79 -8.93
C ARG A 60 -54.15 12.74 -9.60
N ALA A 61 -54.04 13.17 -10.85
CA ALA A 61 -52.74 13.25 -11.54
C ALA A 61 -51.78 14.19 -10.82
N ALA A 62 -52.25 15.35 -10.34
CA ALA A 62 -51.42 16.30 -9.59
C ALA A 62 -50.92 15.71 -8.25
N TRP A 63 -51.79 14.98 -7.53
CA TRP A 63 -51.37 14.32 -6.28
C TRP A 63 -50.35 13.21 -6.51
N VAL A 64 -50.49 12.39 -7.54
CA VAL A 64 -49.51 11.34 -7.88
C VAL A 64 -48.18 11.95 -8.21
N LEU A 65 -48.17 12.97 -9.07
CA LEU A 65 -46.91 13.67 -9.45
C LEU A 65 -46.30 14.40 -8.26
N GLY A 66 -47.09 15.13 -7.48
CA GLY A 66 -46.61 15.85 -6.30
C GLY A 66 -46.01 14.92 -5.25
N GLY A 67 -46.68 13.81 -4.94
CA GLY A 67 -46.18 12.80 -4.00
C GLY A 67 -44.87 12.16 -4.45
N PHE A 68 -44.79 11.83 -5.75
CA PHE A 68 -43.55 11.29 -6.31
C PHE A 68 -42.39 12.31 -6.30
N LEU A 69 -42.66 13.58 -6.64
CA LEU A 69 -41.65 14.64 -6.57
C LEU A 69 -41.12 14.82 -5.14
N VAL A 70 -42.00 14.83 -4.12
CA VAL A 70 -41.56 14.92 -2.72
C VAL A 70 -40.67 13.72 -2.35
N TYR A 71 -41.10 12.50 -2.74
CA TYR A 71 -40.27 11.30 -2.52
C TYR A 71 -38.91 11.41 -3.20
N GLN A 72 -38.86 11.72 -4.50
CA GLN A 72 -37.66 11.82 -5.30
C GLN A 72 -36.68 12.88 -4.75
N LEU A 73 -37.19 14.07 -4.42
CA LEU A 73 -36.37 15.14 -3.84
C LEU A 73 -35.81 14.75 -2.47
N SER A 74 -36.64 14.11 -1.63
CA SER A 74 -36.22 13.67 -0.29
C SER A 74 -35.12 12.60 -0.37
N VAL A 75 -35.34 11.59 -1.20
CA VAL A 75 -34.35 10.50 -1.38
C VAL A 75 -33.07 11.02 -2.02
N SER A 76 -33.20 11.86 -3.06
CA SER A 76 -32.03 12.46 -3.72
C SER A 76 -31.26 13.37 -2.77
N PHE A 77 -31.93 14.19 -1.96
CA PHE A 77 -31.28 15.02 -0.94
C PHE A 77 -30.52 14.18 0.08
N LEU A 78 -31.16 13.15 0.66
CA LEU A 78 -30.52 12.26 1.64
C LEU A 78 -29.37 11.46 1.03
N TRP A 79 -29.52 11.02 -0.21
CA TRP A 79 -28.46 10.34 -0.96
C TRP A 79 -27.22 11.23 -1.11
N HIS A 80 -27.36 12.43 -1.68
CA HIS A 80 -26.25 13.37 -1.88
C HIS A 80 -25.64 13.80 -0.54
N TRP A 81 -26.49 14.12 0.48
CA TRP A 81 -25.99 14.44 1.80
C TRP A 81 -25.12 13.32 2.39
N TYR A 82 -25.55 12.06 2.26
CA TYR A 82 -24.80 10.92 2.79
C TYR A 82 -23.51 10.68 1.98
N PHE A 83 -23.59 10.57 0.66
CA PHE A 83 -22.45 10.19 -0.19
C PHE A 83 -21.44 11.31 -0.41
N GLU A 84 -21.82 12.56 -0.33
CA GLU A 84 -20.88 13.67 -0.48
C GLU A 84 -20.29 14.16 0.86
N ARG A 85 -21.00 13.97 1.98
CA ARG A 85 -20.60 14.54 3.26
C ARG A 85 -20.21 13.53 4.32
N VAL A 86 -20.92 12.43 4.46
CA VAL A 86 -20.73 11.44 5.53
C VAL A 86 -19.82 10.29 5.09
N TYR A 87 -20.14 9.70 3.94
CA TYR A 87 -19.44 8.53 3.41
C TYR A 87 -17.94 8.75 3.17
N PRO A 88 -17.46 9.87 2.57
CA PRO A 88 -16.03 10.06 2.35
C PRO A 88 -15.22 10.04 3.64
N GLN A 89 -15.71 10.72 4.68
CA GLN A 89 -15.03 10.76 5.99
C GLN A 89 -14.94 9.37 6.64
N TRP A 90 -16.00 8.59 6.55
CA TRP A 90 -15.99 7.22 7.05
C TRP A 90 -15.06 6.32 6.22
N LYS A 91 -15.10 6.43 4.90
CA LYS A 91 -14.21 5.69 3.99
C LYS A 91 -12.74 5.95 4.30
N GLU A 92 -12.35 7.22 4.40
CA GLU A 92 -10.97 7.61 4.74
C GLU A 92 -10.52 7.06 6.10
N ARG A 93 -11.39 7.07 7.12
CA ARG A 93 -11.10 6.46 8.42
C ARG A 93 -10.89 4.95 8.32
N LEU A 94 -11.73 4.26 7.54
CA LEU A 94 -11.59 2.83 7.34
C LEU A 94 -10.29 2.51 6.59
N GLU A 95 -10.00 3.23 5.52
CA GLU A 95 -8.76 3.11 4.76
C GLU A 95 -7.52 3.34 5.64
N TYR A 96 -7.52 4.39 6.43
CA TYR A 96 -6.46 4.68 7.39
C TYR A 96 -6.25 3.54 8.39
N LYS A 97 -7.32 2.99 8.97
CA LYS A 97 -7.24 1.84 9.90
C LYS A 97 -6.61 0.60 9.24
N LEU A 98 -7.00 0.30 7.99
CA LEU A 98 -6.47 -0.83 7.25
C LEU A 98 -4.99 -0.61 6.89
N ASN A 99 -4.63 0.59 6.45
CA ASN A 99 -3.25 0.96 6.17
C ASN A 99 -2.37 0.91 7.43
N CYS A 100 -2.84 1.42 8.57
CA CYS A 100 -2.12 1.31 9.83
C CYS A 100 -1.84 -0.14 10.24
N ARG A 101 -2.75 -1.07 9.93
CA ARG A 101 -2.51 -2.50 10.17
C ARG A 101 -1.37 -3.04 9.29
N LEU A 102 -1.33 -2.66 8.01
CA LEU A 102 -0.24 -3.02 7.11
C LEU A 102 1.09 -2.42 7.55
N TYR A 103 1.09 -1.14 7.94
CA TYR A 103 2.30 -0.46 8.41
C TYR A 103 2.89 -1.11 9.66
N ARG A 104 2.05 -1.51 10.63
CA ARG A 104 2.51 -2.24 11.82
C ARG A 104 3.18 -3.57 11.45
N ILE A 105 2.59 -4.33 10.52
CA ILE A 105 3.18 -5.59 10.04
C ILE A 105 4.54 -5.33 9.39
N MET A 106 4.67 -4.25 8.63
CA MET A 106 5.96 -3.87 8.02
C MET A 106 7.00 -3.45 9.06
N LEU A 107 6.61 -2.67 10.06
CA LEU A 107 7.52 -2.26 11.14
C LEU A 107 8.04 -3.45 11.96
N ASP A 108 7.23 -4.48 12.12
CA ASP A 108 7.56 -5.68 12.89
C ASP A 108 8.27 -6.77 12.06
N ALA A 109 8.43 -6.55 10.76
CA ALA A 109 8.98 -7.55 9.86
C ALA A 109 10.50 -7.74 10.05
N ASP A 110 10.95 -9.01 10.12
CA ASP A 110 12.36 -9.38 10.08
C ASP A 110 13.04 -8.87 8.78
N CYS A 111 14.31 -8.47 8.86
CA CYS A 111 15.07 -7.98 7.71
C CYS A 111 15.17 -9.01 6.56
N ARG A 112 15.01 -10.30 6.82
CA ARG A 112 14.93 -11.36 5.80
C ARG A 112 13.73 -11.17 4.88
N LYS A 113 12.56 -10.77 5.44
CA LYS A 113 11.34 -10.53 4.67
C LYS A 113 11.48 -9.37 3.70
N TYR A 114 12.35 -8.39 4.00
CA TYR A 114 12.62 -7.28 3.07
C TYR A 114 13.35 -7.71 1.79
N ASN A 115 14.01 -8.86 1.80
CA ASN A 115 14.68 -9.44 0.62
C ASN A 115 13.84 -10.55 -0.05
N ASP A 116 12.66 -10.87 0.50
CA ASP A 116 11.74 -11.86 -0.06
C ASP A 116 10.77 -11.21 -1.05
N GLU A 117 10.90 -11.58 -2.32
CA GLU A 117 10.04 -11.08 -3.40
C GLU A 117 8.56 -11.46 -3.17
N ALA A 118 8.28 -12.65 -2.64
CA ALA A 118 6.92 -13.11 -2.36
C ALA A 118 6.26 -12.26 -1.28
N TYR A 119 7.00 -11.90 -0.23
CA TYR A 119 6.54 -11.01 0.83
C TYR A 119 6.18 -9.62 0.29
N PHE A 120 7.05 -9.02 -0.54
CA PHE A 120 6.78 -7.72 -1.16
C PHE A 120 5.63 -7.74 -2.15
N HIS A 121 5.47 -8.82 -2.91
CA HIS A 121 4.30 -9.00 -3.77
C HIS A 121 3.00 -9.08 -2.96
N GLY A 122 3.00 -9.82 -1.86
CA GLY A 122 1.87 -9.88 -0.92
C GLY A 122 1.53 -8.51 -0.33
N TYR A 123 2.54 -7.78 0.16
CA TYR A 123 2.37 -6.43 0.69
C TYR A 123 1.82 -5.43 -0.34
N ARG A 124 2.38 -5.41 -1.55
CA ARG A 124 1.91 -4.53 -2.64
C ARG A 124 0.46 -4.82 -3.01
N ARG A 125 0.06 -6.11 -3.07
CA ARG A 125 -1.33 -6.50 -3.34
C ARG A 125 -2.27 -6.03 -2.23
N ALA A 126 -1.86 -6.19 -0.97
CA ALA A 126 -2.62 -5.72 0.18
C ALA A 126 -2.75 -4.19 0.19
N LEU A 127 -1.68 -3.46 -0.12
CA LEU A 127 -1.68 -2.00 -0.24
C LEU A 127 -2.54 -1.51 -1.43
N GLN A 128 -2.48 -2.20 -2.56
CA GLN A 128 -3.32 -1.90 -3.73
C GLN A 128 -4.81 -2.06 -3.41
N PHE A 129 -5.18 -3.06 -2.59
CA PHE A 129 -6.55 -3.20 -2.13
C PHE A 129 -6.99 -1.95 -1.36
N THR A 130 -6.26 -1.52 -0.35
CA THR A 130 -6.65 -0.38 0.49
C THR A 130 -6.67 0.94 -0.26
N GLN A 131 -5.68 1.22 -1.12
CA GLN A 131 -5.52 2.52 -1.78
C GLN A 131 -6.38 2.71 -3.03
N THR A 132 -6.66 1.65 -3.79
CA THR A 132 -7.32 1.78 -5.10
C THR A 132 -8.55 0.89 -5.25
N LYS A 133 -8.50 -0.35 -4.78
CA LYS A 133 -9.55 -1.35 -5.05
C LYS A 133 -10.66 -1.37 -3.99
N MET A 134 -10.45 -0.76 -2.85
CA MET A 134 -11.47 -0.71 -1.80
C MET A 134 -12.69 0.09 -2.27
N GLU A 135 -12.50 1.27 -2.86
CA GLU A 135 -13.61 2.09 -3.35
C GLU A 135 -14.42 1.37 -4.43
N GLU A 136 -13.75 0.82 -5.44
CA GLU A 136 -14.41 0.02 -6.49
C GLU A 136 -15.19 -1.16 -5.89
N THR A 137 -14.65 -1.80 -4.85
CA THR A 137 -15.31 -2.91 -4.14
C THR A 137 -16.55 -2.43 -3.37
N LEU A 138 -16.47 -1.27 -2.73
CA LEU A 138 -17.61 -0.71 -2.00
C LEU A 138 -18.72 -0.27 -2.96
N GLU A 139 -18.37 0.33 -4.09
CA GLU A 139 -19.31 0.68 -5.15
C GLU A 139 -19.98 -0.56 -5.75
N PHE A 140 -19.22 -1.63 -5.97
CA PHE A 140 -19.76 -2.92 -6.39
C PHE A 140 -20.86 -3.42 -5.43
N TYR A 141 -20.67 -3.32 -4.12
CA TYR A 141 -21.70 -3.72 -3.17
C TYR A 141 -22.95 -2.83 -3.24
N ARG A 142 -22.77 -1.52 -3.40
CA ARG A 142 -23.91 -0.60 -3.56
C ARG A 142 -24.75 -0.98 -4.77
N GLN A 143 -24.12 -1.16 -5.92
CA GLN A 143 -24.80 -1.57 -7.15
C GLN A 143 -25.50 -2.93 -6.99
N LEU A 144 -24.85 -3.88 -6.31
CA LEU A 144 -25.42 -5.21 -6.08
C LEU A 144 -26.67 -5.16 -5.19
N PHE A 145 -26.62 -4.44 -4.07
CA PHE A 145 -27.74 -4.33 -3.13
C PHE A 145 -28.91 -3.54 -3.73
N GLY A 146 -28.62 -2.42 -4.37
CA GLY A 146 -29.63 -1.58 -5.00
C GLY A 146 -30.35 -2.32 -6.13
N SER A 147 -29.62 -2.90 -7.07
CA SER A 147 -30.19 -3.68 -8.17
C SER A 147 -30.98 -4.91 -7.67
N PHE A 148 -30.52 -5.57 -6.60
CA PHE A 148 -31.26 -6.69 -6.00
C PHE A 148 -32.61 -6.25 -5.44
N LEU A 149 -32.62 -5.17 -4.66
CA LEU A 149 -33.86 -4.67 -4.05
C LEU A 149 -34.84 -4.14 -5.11
N ALA A 150 -34.33 -3.31 -6.04
CA ALA A 150 -35.15 -2.77 -7.13
C ALA A 150 -35.70 -3.89 -8.01
N GLY A 151 -34.89 -4.87 -8.38
CA GLY A 151 -35.32 -6.03 -9.16
C GLY A 151 -36.37 -6.88 -8.44
N ALA A 152 -36.20 -7.14 -7.14
CA ALA A 152 -37.15 -7.92 -6.35
C ALA A 152 -38.52 -7.21 -6.27
N VAL A 153 -38.53 -5.91 -6.00
CA VAL A 153 -39.78 -5.12 -5.95
C VAL A 153 -40.45 -5.07 -7.32
N ALA A 154 -39.68 -4.85 -8.39
CA ALA A 154 -40.20 -4.84 -9.75
C ALA A 154 -40.85 -6.18 -10.11
N VAL A 155 -40.21 -7.31 -9.82
CA VAL A 155 -40.76 -8.65 -10.05
C VAL A 155 -42.09 -8.84 -9.30
N VAL A 156 -42.20 -8.40 -8.04
CA VAL A 156 -43.43 -8.48 -7.26
C VAL A 156 -44.57 -7.67 -7.91
N ILE A 157 -44.29 -6.46 -8.39
CA ILE A 157 -45.26 -5.61 -9.08
C ILE A 157 -45.73 -6.31 -10.36
N TYR A 158 -44.84 -6.87 -11.15
CA TYR A 158 -45.14 -7.54 -12.41
C TYR A 158 -45.97 -8.82 -12.23
N ILE A 159 -45.66 -9.63 -11.22
CA ILE A 159 -46.49 -10.81 -10.89
C ILE A 159 -47.95 -10.41 -10.61
N ARG A 160 -48.19 -9.22 -10.02
CA ARG A 160 -49.54 -8.71 -9.74
C ARG A 160 -50.25 -8.11 -10.95
N MET A 161 -49.46 -7.62 -11.93
CA MET A 161 -50.03 -7.02 -13.16
C MET A 161 -50.29 -8.08 -14.23
N ASP A 162 -49.26 -8.86 -14.62
CA ASP A 162 -49.38 -9.96 -15.56
C ASP A 162 -48.25 -10.97 -15.37
N GLN A 163 -48.60 -12.19 -14.96
CA GLN A 163 -47.61 -13.26 -14.68
C GLN A 163 -46.82 -13.73 -15.91
N MET A 164 -47.42 -13.62 -17.12
CA MET A 164 -46.75 -14.04 -18.35
C MET A 164 -45.52 -13.20 -18.68
N ILE A 165 -45.49 -11.94 -18.26
CA ILE A 165 -44.34 -11.06 -18.48
C ILE A 165 -43.10 -11.57 -17.72
N VAL A 166 -43.31 -12.05 -16.49
CA VAL A 166 -42.22 -12.65 -15.70
C VAL A 166 -41.62 -13.87 -16.44
N VAL A 167 -42.45 -14.62 -17.16
CA VAL A 167 -41.97 -15.74 -17.98
C VAL A 167 -41.04 -15.25 -19.11
N PHE A 168 -41.42 -14.18 -19.83
CA PHE A 168 -40.55 -13.60 -20.88
C PHE A 168 -39.23 -13.08 -20.30
N VAL A 169 -39.28 -12.39 -19.15
CA VAL A 169 -38.07 -11.92 -18.45
C VAL A 169 -37.18 -13.10 -18.04
N LEU A 170 -37.77 -14.18 -17.51
CA LEU A 170 -37.00 -15.37 -17.13
C LEU A 170 -36.38 -16.07 -18.35
N LEU A 171 -37.12 -16.14 -19.48
CA LEU A 171 -36.61 -16.72 -20.72
C LEU A 171 -35.45 -15.87 -21.28
N ALA A 172 -35.57 -14.54 -21.30
CA ALA A 172 -34.52 -13.62 -21.68
C ALA A 172 -33.28 -13.80 -20.78
N PHE A 173 -33.51 -13.91 -19.47
CA PHE A 173 -32.46 -14.13 -18.49
C PHE A 173 -31.73 -15.47 -18.71
N VAL A 174 -32.46 -16.56 -18.95
CA VAL A 174 -31.85 -17.87 -19.24
C VAL A 174 -31.06 -17.83 -20.54
N ALA A 175 -31.60 -17.20 -21.59
CA ALA A 175 -30.90 -17.01 -22.86
C ALA A 175 -29.60 -16.21 -22.69
N SER A 176 -29.67 -15.10 -21.96
CA SER A 176 -28.50 -14.27 -21.62
C SER A 176 -27.41 -15.08 -20.91
N ARG A 177 -27.79 -15.99 -20.00
CA ARG A 177 -26.83 -16.75 -19.19
C ARG A 177 -25.86 -17.61 -20.00
N PHE A 178 -26.28 -18.18 -21.10
CA PHE A 178 -25.40 -18.98 -21.97
C PHE A 178 -24.29 -18.12 -22.59
N CYS A 179 -24.61 -16.89 -22.96
CA CYS A 179 -23.64 -15.94 -23.53
C CYS A 179 -22.75 -15.30 -22.44
N VAL A 180 -23.32 -14.95 -21.28
CA VAL A 180 -22.61 -14.25 -20.20
C VAL A 180 -21.44 -15.05 -19.67
N LYS A 181 -21.57 -16.37 -19.49
CA LYS A 181 -20.47 -17.20 -18.99
C LYS A 181 -19.23 -17.11 -19.92
N SER A 182 -19.44 -17.30 -21.23
CA SER A 182 -18.37 -17.23 -22.22
C SER A 182 -17.81 -15.82 -22.36
N LEU A 183 -18.67 -14.79 -22.24
CA LEU A 183 -18.28 -13.39 -22.28
C LEU A 183 -17.36 -13.05 -21.12
N VAL A 184 -17.72 -13.43 -19.89
CA VAL A 184 -16.97 -13.20 -18.66
C VAL A 184 -15.61 -13.92 -18.69
N GLU A 185 -15.58 -15.19 -19.09
CA GLU A 185 -14.33 -15.95 -19.23
C GLU A 185 -13.34 -15.26 -20.19
N LYS A 186 -13.84 -14.82 -21.36
CA LYS A 186 -13.01 -14.14 -22.36
C LYS A 186 -12.58 -12.74 -21.91
N THR A 187 -13.45 -12.01 -21.22
CA THR A 187 -13.13 -10.67 -20.68
C THR A 187 -12.08 -10.77 -19.59
N ASN A 188 -12.18 -11.77 -18.70
CA ASN A 188 -11.17 -12.00 -17.66
C ASN A 188 -9.83 -12.40 -18.26
N ALA A 189 -9.82 -13.31 -19.24
CA ALA A 189 -8.60 -13.70 -19.96
C ALA A 189 -7.91 -12.48 -20.64
N LYS A 190 -8.71 -11.62 -21.30
CA LYS A 190 -8.24 -10.34 -21.85
C LYS A 190 -7.59 -9.48 -20.78
N ARG A 191 -8.23 -9.31 -19.63
CA ARG A 191 -7.75 -8.48 -18.52
C ARG A 191 -6.44 -9.00 -17.92
N ASP A 192 -6.34 -10.32 -17.71
CA ASP A 192 -5.13 -10.94 -17.15
C ASP A 192 -3.91 -10.74 -18.09
N GLU A 193 -4.12 -10.83 -19.38
CA GLU A 193 -3.08 -10.57 -20.37
C GLU A 193 -2.69 -9.09 -20.41
N GLN A 194 -3.66 -8.18 -20.30
CA GLN A 194 -3.43 -6.73 -20.26
C GLN A 194 -2.70 -6.30 -18.99
N ASN A 195 -3.03 -6.84 -17.83
CA ASN A 195 -2.39 -6.49 -16.55
C ASN A 195 -0.88 -6.71 -16.56
N LYS A 196 -0.39 -7.78 -17.24
CA LYS A 196 1.05 -8.03 -17.38
C LYS A 196 1.75 -6.94 -18.18
N LYS A 197 1.11 -6.43 -19.24
CA LYS A 197 1.66 -5.35 -20.08
C LYS A 197 1.56 -3.99 -19.42
N ASP A 198 0.50 -3.75 -18.64
CA ASP A 198 0.36 -2.51 -17.87
C ASP A 198 1.45 -2.39 -16.79
N ALA A 199 1.86 -3.50 -16.16
CA ALA A 199 2.99 -3.52 -15.24
C ALA A 199 4.31 -3.12 -15.93
N LEU A 200 4.53 -3.56 -17.18
CA LEU A 200 5.70 -3.20 -17.96
C LEU A 200 5.66 -1.72 -18.37
N HIS A 201 4.52 -1.23 -18.84
CA HIS A 201 4.30 0.18 -19.15
C HIS A 201 4.56 1.09 -17.95
N GLN A 202 4.03 0.73 -16.76
CA GLN A 202 4.30 1.49 -15.53
C GLN A 202 5.80 1.54 -15.17
N ASN A 203 6.57 0.49 -15.47
CA ASN A 203 8.01 0.50 -15.29
C ASN A 203 8.70 1.51 -16.22
N TYR A 204 8.28 1.59 -17.48
CA TYR A 204 8.81 2.61 -18.40
C TYR A 204 8.45 4.02 -17.95
N LEU A 205 7.19 4.26 -17.53
CA LEU A 205 6.77 5.56 -17.00
C LEU A 205 7.61 6.02 -15.80
N ARG A 206 8.04 5.12 -14.91
CA ARG A 206 8.90 5.48 -13.77
C ARG A 206 10.21 6.12 -14.19
N ILE A 207 10.77 5.74 -15.36
CA ILE A 207 12.01 6.31 -15.90
C ILE A 207 11.80 7.80 -16.21
N PHE A 208 10.62 8.19 -16.70
CA PHE A 208 10.30 9.57 -17.03
C PHE A 208 9.82 10.41 -15.84
N LEU A 209 9.28 9.76 -14.80
CA LEU A 209 8.72 10.44 -13.62
C LEU A 209 9.76 10.70 -12.53
N ARG A 210 10.86 9.93 -12.49
CA ARG A 210 11.87 10.05 -11.45
C ARG A 210 13.04 10.91 -11.89
N LYS A 211 13.37 11.92 -11.08
CA LYS A 211 14.47 12.86 -11.34
C LYS A 211 15.86 12.20 -11.42
N GLU A 212 16.04 11.05 -10.74
CA GLU A 212 17.29 10.30 -10.75
C GLU A 212 17.67 9.84 -12.16
N TYR A 213 16.69 9.49 -13.01
CA TYR A 213 16.93 9.07 -14.39
C TYR A 213 17.06 10.23 -15.38
N ALA A 214 16.64 11.44 -14.99
CA ALA A 214 16.53 12.56 -15.94
C ALA A 214 17.89 13.04 -16.46
N ALA A 215 18.90 13.15 -15.58
CA ALA A 215 20.24 13.59 -15.96
C ALA A 215 20.96 12.51 -16.78
N GLU A 216 21.03 11.29 -16.26
CA GLU A 216 21.70 10.16 -16.90
C GLU A 216 21.04 9.82 -18.25
N GLY A 217 19.71 9.76 -18.30
CA GLY A 217 18.97 9.49 -19.52
C GLY A 217 19.20 10.50 -20.63
N ARG A 218 19.40 11.79 -20.28
CA ARG A 218 19.75 12.86 -21.25
C ARG A 218 21.19 12.77 -21.73
N ILE A 219 22.14 12.54 -20.80
CA ILE A 219 23.57 12.46 -21.13
C ILE A 219 23.85 11.22 -22.00
N LEU A 220 23.27 10.08 -21.63
CA LEU A 220 23.44 8.83 -22.39
C LEU A 220 22.58 8.75 -23.65
N GLY A 221 21.64 9.70 -23.84
CA GLY A 221 20.74 9.70 -24.99
C GLY A 221 19.81 8.48 -25.05
N CYS A 222 19.55 7.81 -23.93
CA CYS A 222 18.80 6.56 -23.91
C CYS A 222 17.27 6.76 -23.82
N LEU A 223 16.77 7.95 -23.54
CA LEU A 223 15.34 8.22 -23.43
C LEU A 223 14.55 7.85 -24.70
N PRO A 224 15.01 8.15 -25.95
CA PRO A 224 14.32 7.74 -27.17
C PRO A 224 14.16 6.22 -27.30
N PHE A 225 15.13 5.44 -26.78
CA PHE A 225 15.02 3.97 -26.75
C PHE A 225 13.86 3.50 -25.88
N PHE A 226 13.68 4.09 -24.69
CA PHE A 226 12.56 3.74 -23.80
C PHE A 226 11.23 4.21 -24.36
N VAL A 227 11.16 5.41 -24.99
CA VAL A 227 9.96 5.87 -25.69
C VAL A 227 9.55 4.88 -26.79
N LYS A 228 10.50 4.45 -27.61
CA LYS A 228 10.24 3.48 -28.67
C LYS A 228 9.73 2.14 -28.12
N ARG A 229 10.37 1.62 -27.06
CA ARG A 229 9.93 0.40 -26.39
C ARG A 229 8.52 0.50 -25.80
N ASP A 230 8.18 1.64 -25.22
CA ASP A 230 6.84 1.91 -24.71
C ASP A 230 5.82 1.98 -25.84
N GLN A 231 6.13 2.67 -26.94
CA GLN A 231 5.30 2.70 -28.16
C GLN A 231 5.08 1.31 -28.77
N ASP A 232 6.13 0.49 -28.84
CA ASP A 232 6.02 -0.89 -29.32
C ASP A 232 5.13 -1.73 -28.40
N SER A 233 5.27 -1.59 -27.10
CA SER A 233 4.41 -2.26 -26.10
C SER A 233 2.96 -1.81 -26.23
N PHE A 234 2.71 -0.52 -26.40
CA PHE A 234 1.38 0.04 -26.59
C PHE A 234 0.72 -0.43 -27.89
N SER A 235 1.48 -0.43 -29.00
CA SER A 235 0.97 -0.89 -30.30
C SER A 235 0.61 -2.40 -30.27
N GLN A 236 1.42 -3.22 -29.61
CA GLN A 236 1.11 -4.63 -29.36
C GLN A 236 -0.15 -4.80 -28.50
N LYS A 237 -0.31 -3.99 -27.44
CA LYS A 237 -1.51 -3.99 -26.61
C LYS A 237 -2.75 -3.60 -27.41
N ALA A 238 -2.64 -2.57 -28.26
CA ALA A 238 -3.74 -2.14 -29.13
C ALA A 238 -4.18 -3.24 -30.11
N GLU A 239 -3.23 -3.91 -30.76
CA GLU A 239 -3.56 -4.99 -31.71
C GLU A 239 -4.17 -6.22 -30.98
N GLN A 240 -3.65 -6.57 -29.81
CA GLN A 240 -4.26 -7.62 -28.97
C GLN A 240 -5.67 -7.24 -28.53
N THR A 241 -5.89 -5.99 -28.11
CA THR A 241 -7.21 -5.50 -27.75
C THR A 241 -8.19 -5.62 -28.92
N LYS A 242 -7.75 -5.29 -30.13
CA LYS A 242 -8.53 -5.45 -31.35
C LYS A 242 -8.87 -6.93 -31.62
N GLN A 243 -7.91 -7.84 -31.44
CA GLN A 243 -8.15 -9.28 -31.60
C GLN A 243 -9.13 -9.82 -30.55
N TRP A 244 -8.98 -9.40 -29.28
CA TRP A 244 -9.93 -9.75 -28.23
C TRP A 244 -11.33 -9.21 -28.50
N ASN A 245 -11.44 -7.95 -28.92
CA ASN A 245 -12.74 -7.35 -29.24
C ASN A 245 -13.43 -8.07 -30.40
N ARG A 246 -12.69 -8.50 -31.44
CA ARG A 246 -13.25 -9.34 -32.51
C ARG A 246 -13.81 -10.68 -32.03
N ARG A 247 -13.23 -11.26 -30.96
CA ARG A 247 -13.71 -12.52 -30.35
C ARG A 247 -14.87 -12.31 -29.37
N ILE A 248 -14.91 -11.16 -28.73
CA ILE A 248 -15.92 -10.81 -27.71
C ILE A 248 -17.18 -10.27 -28.38
N PHE A 249 -17.05 -9.42 -29.41
CA PHE A 249 -18.15 -8.76 -30.09
C PHE A 249 -19.29 -9.68 -30.52
N PRO A 250 -19.08 -10.81 -31.24
CA PRO A 250 -20.17 -11.67 -31.69
C PRO A 250 -20.94 -12.30 -30.51
N ILE A 251 -20.28 -12.55 -29.40
CA ILE A 251 -20.93 -13.11 -28.20
C ILE A 251 -21.75 -12.02 -27.48
N ALA A 252 -21.21 -10.81 -27.36
CA ALA A 252 -21.92 -9.69 -26.76
C ALA A 252 -23.14 -9.30 -27.61
N PHE A 253 -22.97 -9.21 -28.92
CA PHE A 253 -24.03 -8.92 -29.87
C PHE A 253 -25.10 -10.02 -29.92
N GLY A 254 -24.66 -11.30 -29.90
CA GLY A 254 -25.58 -12.43 -29.83
C GLY A 254 -26.39 -12.48 -28.54
N ARG A 255 -25.78 -12.03 -27.41
CA ARG A 255 -26.53 -11.86 -26.14
C ARG A 255 -27.61 -10.80 -26.30
N GLU A 256 -27.26 -9.62 -26.79
CA GLU A 256 -28.17 -8.50 -26.91
C GLU A 256 -29.34 -8.80 -27.83
N ILE A 257 -29.10 -9.37 -29.00
CA ILE A 257 -30.16 -9.82 -29.91
C ILE A 257 -30.94 -10.99 -29.34
N GLY A 258 -30.29 -11.99 -28.81
CA GLY A 258 -30.96 -13.22 -28.35
C GLY A 258 -31.74 -13.07 -27.05
N SER A 259 -31.32 -12.18 -26.14
CA SER A 259 -32.03 -11.97 -24.87
C SER A 259 -32.94 -10.74 -24.90
N ASP A 260 -32.39 -9.58 -25.18
CA ASP A 260 -33.11 -8.33 -24.99
C ASP A 260 -34.04 -8.08 -26.17
N PHE A 261 -33.50 -8.05 -27.40
CA PHE A 261 -34.29 -7.75 -28.59
C PHE A 261 -35.35 -8.82 -28.90
N LEU A 262 -34.97 -10.12 -28.89
CA LEU A 262 -35.94 -11.17 -29.27
C LEU A 262 -37.04 -11.39 -28.21
N PHE A 263 -36.64 -11.59 -26.94
CA PHE A 263 -37.63 -11.93 -25.90
C PHE A 263 -38.36 -10.71 -25.36
N ILE A 264 -37.69 -9.55 -25.23
CA ILE A 264 -38.31 -8.35 -24.64
C ILE A 264 -38.90 -7.47 -25.73
N ASP A 265 -38.08 -6.97 -26.71
CA ASP A 265 -38.61 -6.02 -27.69
C ASP A 265 -39.56 -6.65 -28.72
N CYS A 266 -39.33 -7.91 -29.11
CA CYS A 266 -40.21 -8.55 -30.08
C CYS A 266 -41.33 -9.36 -29.44
N LEU A 267 -41.03 -10.40 -28.67
CA LEU A 267 -42.05 -11.35 -28.21
C LEU A 267 -42.94 -10.75 -27.11
N MET A 268 -42.37 -10.03 -26.17
CA MET A 268 -43.16 -9.43 -25.09
C MET A 268 -44.00 -8.26 -25.61
N ILE A 269 -43.46 -7.39 -26.49
CA ILE A 269 -44.28 -6.30 -27.08
C ILE A 269 -45.39 -6.89 -27.92
N ALA A 270 -45.14 -7.93 -28.70
CA ALA A 270 -46.19 -8.63 -29.46
C ALA A 270 -47.25 -9.21 -28.53
N TYR A 271 -46.87 -9.82 -27.42
CA TYR A 271 -47.81 -10.32 -26.39
C TYR A 271 -48.61 -9.21 -25.75
N LEU A 272 -47.99 -8.11 -25.32
CA LEU A 272 -48.67 -6.96 -24.75
C LEU A 272 -49.64 -6.33 -25.77
N GLY A 273 -49.21 -6.18 -27.03
CA GLY A 273 -50.07 -5.73 -28.11
C GLY A 273 -51.27 -6.65 -28.32
N TYR A 274 -51.06 -7.97 -28.31
CA TYR A 274 -52.16 -8.95 -28.37
C TYR A 274 -53.12 -8.79 -27.18
N CYS A 275 -52.66 -8.67 -25.95
CA CYS A 275 -53.47 -8.46 -24.77
C CYS A 275 -54.24 -7.13 -24.79
N PHE A 276 -53.66 -6.07 -25.33
CA PHE A 276 -54.28 -4.75 -25.43
C PHE A 276 -55.32 -4.68 -26.54
N PHE A 277 -54.96 -5.08 -27.79
CA PHE A 277 -55.85 -4.90 -28.96
C PHE A 277 -56.90 -5.99 -29.12
N TRP A 278 -56.54 -7.27 -28.89
CA TRP A 278 -57.44 -8.40 -29.14
C TRP A 278 -58.11 -8.90 -27.86
N LYS A 279 -57.36 -9.24 -26.85
CA LYS A 279 -57.94 -9.76 -25.60
C LYS A 279 -58.59 -8.69 -24.75
N LYS A 280 -58.17 -7.43 -24.88
CA LYS A 280 -58.65 -6.29 -24.08
C LYS A 280 -58.58 -6.54 -22.57
N THR A 281 -57.55 -7.29 -22.13
CA THR A 281 -57.38 -7.65 -20.72
C THR A 281 -56.57 -6.62 -19.95
N ILE A 282 -55.79 -5.77 -20.63
CA ILE A 282 -54.97 -4.72 -20.04
C ILE A 282 -55.38 -3.35 -20.59
N GLY A 283 -55.39 -2.32 -19.72
CA GLY A 283 -55.60 -0.94 -20.12
C GLY A 283 -54.36 -0.31 -20.75
N LEU A 284 -54.54 0.91 -21.28
CA LEU A 284 -53.42 1.68 -21.82
C LEU A 284 -52.38 2.03 -20.75
N ASP A 285 -52.86 2.26 -19.52
CA ASP A 285 -52.03 2.54 -18.34
C ASP A 285 -51.13 1.33 -17.98
N ASP A 286 -51.70 0.12 -17.96
CA ASP A 286 -50.97 -1.12 -17.74
C ASP A 286 -50.01 -1.42 -18.88
N PHE A 287 -50.46 -1.25 -20.13
CA PHE A 287 -49.63 -1.46 -21.31
C PHE A 287 -48.34 -0.60 -21.28
N ALA A 288 -48.51 0.70 -21.03
CA ALA A 288 -47.38 1.64 -20.97
C ALA A 288 -46.43 1.36 -19.80
N ALA A 289 -46.98 1.07 -18.60
CA ALA A 289 -46.19 0.74 -17.44
C ALA A 289 -45.39 -0.55 -17.60
N LEU A 290 -45.99 -1.59 -18.16
CA LEU A 290 -45.35 -2.88 -18.40
C LEU A 290 -44.29 -2.78 -19.47
N LEU A 291 -44.55 -2.02 -20.54
CA LEU A 291 -43.57 -1.80 -21.61
C LEU A 291 -42.31 -1.11 -21.09
N ASN A 292 -42.49 -0.02 -20.35
CA ASN A 292 -41.36 0.80 -19.89
C ASN A 292 -40.57 0.13 -18.75
N GLY A 293 -41.26 -0.47 -17.79
CA GLY A 293 -40.60 -1.04 -16.61
C GLY A 293 -39.87 -2.37 -16.87
N THR A 294 -40.16 -3.07 -17.98
CA THR A 294 -39.49 -4.36 -18.25
C THR A 294 -38.00 -4.22 -18.47
N HIS A 295 -37.57 -3.15 -19.14
CA HIS A 295 -36.13 -2.85 -19.29
C HIS A 295 -35.43 -2.65 -17.95
N ILE A 296 -36.11 -2.11 -16.94
CA ILE A 296 -35.56 -1.93 -15.60
C ILE A 296 -35.27 -3.28 -14.93
N ILE A 297 -36.22 -4.23 -15.01
CA ILE A 297 -35.99 -5.58 -14.45
C ILE A 297 -34.85 -6.28 -15.15
N LEU A 298 -34.81 -6.20 -16.47
CA LEU A 298 -33.76 -6.82 -17.26
C LEU A 298 -32.39 -6.20 -16.93
N TYR A 299 -32.33 -4.87 -16.81
CA TYR A 299 -31.15 -4.16 -16.38
C TYR A 299 -30.71 -4.60 -14.99
N ALA A 300 -31.62 -4.62 -14.00
CA ALA A 300 -31.31 -5.07 -12.64
C ALA A 300 -30.77 -6.50 -12.60
N LEU A 301 -31.39 -7.42 -13.35
CA LEU A 301 -30.93 -8.80 -13.46
C LEU A 301 -29.58 -8.91 -14.17
N SER A 302 -29.35 -8.15 -15.23
CA SER A 302 -28.08 -8.18 -15.95
C SER A 302 -26.92 -7.61 -15.10
N VAL A 303 -27.16 -6.50 -14.37
CA VAL A 303 -26.19 -5.95 -13.43
C VAL A 303 -25.82 -6.96 -12.35
N LEU A 304 -26.82 -7.57 -11.70
CA LEU A 304 -26.59 -8.61 -10.69
C LEU A 304 -25.72 -9.74 -11.24
N PHE A 305 -26.00 -10.18 -12.47
CA PHE A 305 -25.29 -11.30 -13.08
C PHE A 305 -23.87 -10.95 -13.54
N GLU A 306 -23.70 -9.83 -14.23
CA GLU A 306 -22.39 -9.37 -14.69
C GLU A 306 -21.47 -9.04 -13.51
N GLN A 307 -22.02 -8.41 -12.48
CA GLN A 307 -21.27 -8.10 -11.27
C GLN A 307 -20.85 -9.38 -10.53
N MET A 308 -21.80 -10.32 -10.32
CA MET A 308 -21.47 -11.57 -9.61
C MET A 308 -20.54 -12.49 -10.42
N ALA A 309 -20.70 -12.57 -11.73
CA ALA A 309 -19.91 -13.46 -12.57
C ALA A 309 -18.52 -12.90 -12.91
N GLY A 310 -18.42 -11.59 -13.12
CA GLY A 310 -17.22 -10.93 -13.61
C GLY A 310 -16.35 -10.33 -12.50
N ARG A 311 -16.93 -9.45 -11.70
CA ARG A 311 -16.17 -8.61 -10.75
C ARG A 311 -16.01 -9.23 -9.37
N ALA A 312 -16.99 -10.02 -8.90
CA ALA A 312 -16.92 -10.62 -7.57
C ALA A 312 -15.66 -11.47 -7.38
N GLY A 313 -15.25 -12.25 -8.38
CA GLY A 313 -14.02 -13.05 -8.30
C GLY A 313 -12.74 -12.22 -8.24
N GLU A 314 -12.72 -11.10 -8.96
CA GLU A 314 -11.59 -10.17 -8.96
C GLU A 314 -11.44 -9.49 -7.58
N TYR A 315 -12.53 -8.90 -7.08
CA TYR A 315 -12.51 -8.23 -5.77
C TYR A 315 -12.23 -9.20 -4.63
N ALA A 316 -12.74 -10.43 -4.69
CA ALA A 316 -12.41 -11.48 -3.74
C ALA A 316 -10.89 -11.72 -3.68
N GLY A 317 -10.20 -11.73 -4.83
CA GLY A 317 -8.75 -11.90 -4.89
C GLY A 317 -7.96 -10.77 -4.24
N TYR A 318 -8.43 -9.52 -4.31
CA TYR A 318 -7.81 -8.38 -3.60
C TYR A 318 -8.11 -8.42 -2.11
N ILE A 319 -9.35 -8.73 -1.73
CA ILE A 319 -9.77 -8.88 -0.33
C ILE A 319 -8.96 -10.01 0.34
N ASP A 320 -8.87 -11.19 -0.30
CA ASP A 320 -8.08 -12.31 0.21
C ASP A 320 -6.60 -11.93 0.31
N GLY A 321 -6.04 -11.26 -0.71
CA GLY A 321 -4.67 -10.78 -0.69
C GLY A 321 -4.36 -9.88 0.51
N PHE A 322 -5.30 -9.03 0.93
CA PHE A 322 -5.17 -8.21 2.13
C PHE A 322 -5.27 -9.06 3.41
N PHE A 323 -6.32 -9.85 3.55
CA PHE A 323 -6.55 -10.61 4.78
C PHE A 323 -5.50 -11.71 4.98
N ASP A 324 -5.14 -12.44 3.92
CA ASP A 324 -4.14 -13.49 3.97
C ASP A 324 -2.76 -12.93 4.33
N PHE A 325 -2.39 -11.78 3.73
CA PHE A 325 -1.15 -11.09 4.10
C PHE A 325 -1.15 -10.69 5.58
N CYS A 326 -2.27 -10.15 6.08
CA CYS A 326 -2.40 -9.77 7.48
C CYS A 326 -2.39 -11.00 8.43
N GLU A 327 -2.97 -12.13 8.02
CA GLU A 327 -3.01 -13.36 8.83
C GLU A 327 -1.68 -14.11 8.85
N GLN A 328 -0.98 -14.16 7.71
CA GLN A 328 0.32 -14.85 7.60
C GLN A 328 1.47 -14.08 8.25
N ASN A 329 1.38 -12.74 8.29
CA ASN A 329 2.47 -11.89 8.75
C ASN A 329 2.16 -11.08 10.00
N GLY A 330 0.87 -10.94 10.35
CA GLY A 330 0.46 -10.33 11.60
C GLY A 330 0.45 -11.43 12.67
N GLU A 331 1.46 -11.50 13.51
CA GLU A 331 1.26 -12.10 14.81
C GLU A 331 0.16 -11.29 15.49
N VAL A 332 -0.91 -11.98 15.87
CA VAL A 332 -1.95 -11.41 16.72
C VAL A 332 -1.29 -11.22 18.09
N SER A 333 -0.53 -10.15 18.23
CA SER A 333 -0.19 -9.64 19.55
C SER A 333 -1.51 -9.16 20.15
N ASN A 334 -2.25 -10.10 20.74
CA ASN A 334 -3.31 -9.83 21.73
C ASN A 334 -2.72 -9.22 23.01
N ASP A 335 -1.66 -8.47 22.90
CA ASP A 335 -1.11 -7.70 23.99
C ASP A 335 -1.92 -6.41 24.18
N LYS A 336 -3.17 -6.60 24.62
CA LYS A 336 -3.91 -5.56 25.37
C LYS A 336 -3.25 -5.20 26.69
N ASN A 337 -2.10 -5.76 27.00
CA ASN A 337 -1.33 -5.57 28.23
C ASN A 337 0.10 -5.04 27.99
N GLN A 338 0.34 -4.26 26.95
CA GLN A 338 1.46 -3.32 27.04
C GLN A 338 1.08 -2.19 28.03
N LYS A 339 0.92 -2.58 29.29
CA LYS A 339 1.31 -1.68 30.37
C LYS A 339 2.80 -1.42 30.12
N SER A 340 3.13 -0.19 29.80
CA SER A 340 4.47 0.34 29.97
C SER A 340 4.93 -0.09 31.37
N MET A 341 5.66 -1.18 31.45
CA MET A 341 6.57 -1.32 32.57
C MET A 341 7.47 -0.09 32.43
N VAL A 342 7.38 0.78 33.41
CA VAL A 342 8.34 1.84 33.63
C VAL A 342 9.68 1.11 33.68
N ALA A 343 10.38 1.12 32.53
CA ALA A 343 11.70 0.54 32.43
C ALA A 343 12.58 1.42 33.33
N ASP A 344 13.07 0.81 34.38
CA ASP A 344 14.24 1.29 35.09
C ASP A 344 15.27 1.62 33.99
N SER A 345 15.72 2.85 33.90
CA SER A 345 16.67 3.33 32.89
C SER A 345 18.05 2.71 33.15
N ARG A 346 18.19 1.42 32.86
CA ARG A 346 19.47 0.72 32.92
C ARG A 346 20.29 1.16 31.72
N THR A 347 21.37 1.88 31.98
CA THR A 347 22.38 2.15 30.95
C THR A 347 23.07 0.83 30.58
N ILE A 348 23.17 0.54 29.28
CA ILE A 348 23.94 -0.62 28.80
C ILE A 348 25.41 -0.23 28.70
N SER A 349 26.28 -1.04 29.32
CA SER A 349 27.73 -0.81 29.35
C SER A 349 28.47 -1.64 28.30
N GLU A 350 27.92 -2.76 27.90
CA GLU A 350 28.55 -3.70 26.96
C GLU A 350 27.50 -4.41 26.10
N ILE A 351 27.85 -4.63 24.84
CA ILE A 351 27.13 -5.52 23.95
C ILE A 351 28.07 -6.54 23.34
N SER A 352 27.66 -7.82 23.27
CA SER A 352 28.48 -8.88 22.68
C SER A 352 27.66 -9.86 21.83
N MET A 353 28.35 -10.49 20.89
CA MET A 353 27.84 -11.57 20.03
C MET A 353 28.72 -12.79 20.25
N GLU A 354 28.12 -13.93 20.52
CA GLU A 354 28.82 -15.20 20.72
C GLU A 354 28.36 -16.25 19.71
N HIS A 355 29.29 -16.69 18.88
CA HIS A 355 29.11 -17.75 17.87
C HIS A 355 27.89 -17.54 16.97
N VAL A 356 27.66 -16.30 16.51
CA VAL A 356 26.46 -15.93 15.78
C VAL A 356 26.58 -16.29 14.31
N ASP A 357 25.62 -17.11 13.84
CA ASP A 357 25.37 -17.39 12.41
C ASP A 357 24.12 -16.67 11.93
N PHE A 358 24.13 -16.22 10.67
CA PHE A 358 22.98 -15.62 10.03
C PHE A 358 23.04 -15.79 8.51
N GLY A 359 21.86 -16.07 7.89
CA GLY A 359 21.72 -16.15 6.44
C GLY A 359 20.40 -15.64 5.90
N TYR A 360 20.35 -15.37 4.59
CA TYR A 360 19.15 -15.08 3.84
C TYR A 360 18.77 -16.35 3.06
N GLY A 361 17.71 -17.05 3.49
CA GLY A 361 17.35 -18.36 2.96
C GLY A 361 18.47 -19.37 3.12
N GLU A 362 18.89 -20.03 2.05
CA GLU A 362 19.98 -21.01 2.09
C GLU A 362 21.40 -20.39 2.12
N LYS A 363 21.50 -19.10 1.83
CA LYS A 363 22.80 -18.41 1.74
C LYS A 363 23.25 -17.92 3.11
N LYS A 364 24.23 -18.59 3.73
CA LYS A 364 24.90 -18.08 4.94
C LYS A 364 25.71 -16.84 4.60
N VAL A 365 25.52 -15.78 5.40
CA VAL A 365 26.21 -14.47 5.24
C VAL A 365 27.13 -14.18 6.42
N LEU A 366 26.75 -14.53 7.62
CA LEU A 366 27.60 -14.46 8.83
C LEU A 366 27.81 -15.86 9.35
N GLN A 367 29.03 -16.16 9.77
CA GLN A 367 29.43 -17.47 10.24
C GLN A 367 30.37 -17.34 11.44
N ASP A 368 29.94 -17.88 12.56
CA ASP A 368 30.73 -17.97 13.80
C ASP A 368 31.26 -16.59 14.26
N ILE A 369 30.37 -15.60 14.29
CA ILE A 369 30.73 -14.23 14.67
C ILE A 369 30.86 -14.14 16.20
N CYS A 370 32.08 -13.78 16.65
CA CYS A 370 32.36 -13.38 18.03
C CYS A 370 32.78 -11.90 18.02
N PHE A 371 32.00 -11.05 18.70
CA PHE A 371 32.21 -9.60 18.74
C PHE A 371 31.87 -9.06 20.14
N GLN A 372 32.58 -8.02 20.56
CA GLN A 372 32.33 -7.33 21.83
C GLN A 372 32.60 -5.86 21.65
N MET A 373 31.75 -5.01 22.25
CA MET A 373 31.88 -3.56 22.26
C MET A 373 31.48 -3.02 23.63
N LYS A 374 32.32 -2.17 24.19
CA LYS A 374 32.07 -1.49 25.49
C LYS A 374 31.76 -0.03 25.29
N LYS A 375 31.02 0.53 26.25
CA LYS A 375 30.77 1.96 26.33
C LYS A 375 32.12 2.71 26.39
N GLY A 376 32.27 3.80 25.63
CA GLY A 376 33.49 4.57 25.50
C GLY A 376 34.53 4.00 24.50
N GLU A 377 34.40 2.73 24.11
CA GLU A 377 35.34 2.10 23.17
C GLU A 377 35.10 2.53 21.71
N LYS A 378 36.15 2.81 20.96
CA LYS A 378 36.09 3.16 19.53
C LYS A 378 36.54 1.97 18.71
N ILE A 379 35.64 1.41 17.92
CA ILE A 379 35.87 0.19 17.14
C ILE A 379 35.72 0.48 15.66
N ALA A 380 36.61 -0.08 14.84
CA ALA A 380 36.45 -0.13 13.39
C ALA A 380 36.13 -1.56 12.94
N LEU A 381 35.13 -1.71 12.05
CA LEU A 381 34.91 -2.96 11.33
C LEU A 381 35.24 -2.75 9.85
N VAL A 382 36.28 -3.44 9.39
CA VAL A 382 36.82 -3.33 8.02
C VAL A 382 36.71 -4.66 7.28
N GLY A 383 36.72 -4.60 5.96
CA GLY A 383 36.63 -5.79 5.10
C GLY A 383 36.20 -5.44 3.69
N ASP A 384 36.36 -6.38 2.77
CA ASP A 384 35.98 -6.20 1.37
C ASP A 384 34.47 -5.91 1.18
N SER A 385 34.12 -5.38 0.01
CA SER A 385 32.72 -5.25 -0.36
C SER A 385 32.05 -6.63 -0.42
N GLY A 386 30.89 -6.79 0.19
CA GLY A 386 30.20 -8.08 0.29
C GLY A 386 30.71 -9.00 1.42
N ALA A 387 31.64 -8.57 2.27
CA ALA A 387 32.10 -9.37 3.42
C ALA A 387 31.02 -9.63 4.50
N GLY A 388 29.88 -8.92 4.46
CA GLY A 388 28.79 -9.09 5.40
C GLY A 388 28.61 -7.95 6.42
N LYS A 389 29.36 -6.85 6.32
CA LYS A 389 29.39 -5.74 7.30
C LYS A 389 28.02 -5.11 7.57
N THR A 390 27.26 -4.77 6.54
CA THR A 390 25.90 -4.20 6.72
C THR A 390 24.94 -5.22 7.31
N THR A 391 25.10 -6.51 6.97
CA THR A 391 24.32 -7.60 7.58
C THR A 391 24.68 -7.77 9.05
N PHE A 392 25.96 -7.64 9.40
CA PHE A 392 26.41 -7.65 10.79
C PHE A 392 25.72 -6.58 11.63
N ILE A 393 25.63 -5.32 11.15
CA ILE A 393 24.90 -4.26 11.86
C ILE A 393 23.42 -4.63 12.04
N LYS A 394 22.76 -5.12 11.00
CA LYS A 394 21.36 -5.50 11.09
C LYS A 394 21.10 -6.57 12.14
N VAL A 395 22.00 -7.54 12.23
CA VAL A 395 21.91 -8.62 13.22
C VAL A 395 22.25 -8.11 14.63
N LEU A 396 23.29 -7.30 14.77
CA LEU A 396 23.67 -6.67 16.05
C LEU A 396 22.53 -5.83 16.65
N LEU A 397 21.70 -5.21 15.80
CA LEU A 397 20.54 -4.42 16.20
C LEU A 397 19.24 -5.23 16.34
N GLY A 398 19.29 -6.54 16.19
CA GLY A 398 18.12 -7.41 16.28
C GLY A 398 17.08 -7.18 15.17
N LEU A 399 17.51 -6.64 14.00
CA LEU A 399 16.64 -6.51 12.84
C LEU A 399 16.51 -7.82 12.06
N GLY A 400 17.35 -8.81 12.34
CA GLY A 400 17.33 -10.17 11.81
C GLY A 400 17.54 -11.20 12.92
N LYS A 401 16.66 -12.22 12.97
CA LYS A 401 16.79 -13.30 13.94
C LYS A 401 18.00 -14.19 13.58
N THR A 402 18.89 -14.44 14.54
CA THR A 402 20.05 -15.32 14.36
C THR A 402 19.66 -16.77 14.06
N ASP A 403 20.44 -17.47 13.25
CA ASP A 403 20.25 -18.90 12.98
C ASP A 403 20.84 -19.75 14.13
N SER A 404 21.97 -19.31 14.69
CA SER A 404 22.61 -19.86 15.88
C SER A 404 23.36 -18.76 16.64
N GLY A 405 23.85 -19.06 17.82
CA GLY A 405 24.54 -18.13 18.70
C GLY A 405 23.61 -17.19 19.44
N THR A 406 24.18 -16.33 20.27
CA THR A 406 23.40 -15.43 21.15
C THR A 406 24.04 -14.04 21.18
N ILE A 407 23.19 -13.03 21.33
CA ILE A 407 23.58 -11.62 21.52
C ILE A 407 23.27 -11.25 22.96
N PHE A 408 24.21 -10.63 23.64
CA PHE A 408 24.10 -10.24 25.03
C PHE A 408 24.22 -8.73 25.19
N ALA A 409 23.45 -8.18 26.15
CA ALA A 409 23.59 -6.82 26.65
C ALA A 409 23.90 -6.93 28.17
N ASP A 410 25.04 -6.41 28.61
CA ASP A 410 25.56 -6.56 29.99
C ASP A 410 25.51 -8.00 30.52
N GLY A 411 25.85 -8.98 29.67
CA GLY A 411 25.82 -10.40 29.98
C GLY A 411 24.44 -11.06 30.00
N ALA A 412 23.37 -10.31 29.78
CA ALA A 412 22.02 -10.85 29.65
C ALA A 412 21.68 -11.10 28.16
N ALA A 413 21.19 -12.30 27.84
CA ALA A 413 20.79 -12.65 26.47
C ALA A 413 19.59 -11.80 26.03
N VAL A 414 19.66 -11.21 24.83
CA VAL A 414 18.57 -10.44 24.20
C VAL A 414 17.89 -11.34 23.17
N SER A 415 16.65 -11.77 23.44
CA SER A 415 15.95 -12.77 22.62
C SER A 415 14.53 -12.37 22.24
N THR A 416 13.83 -11.68 23.13
CA THR A 416 12.43 -11.28 22.92
C THR A 416 12.32 -9.95 22.20
N LYS A 417 11.17 -9.70 21.55
CA LYS A 417 10.88 -8.44 20.88
C LYS A 417 10.98 -7.23 21.85
N ALA A 418 10.45 -7.38 23.07
CA ALA A 418 10.47 -6.32 24.08
C ALA A 418 11.91 -5.98 24.52
N GLU A 419 12.76 -7.01 24.74
CA GLU A 419 14.18 -6.83 25.05
C GLU A 419 14.93 -6.11 23.93
N TRP A 420 14.64 -6.46 22.67
CA TRP A 420 15.21 -5.78 21.51
C TRP A 420 14.73 -4.32 21.36
N GLU A 421 13.46 -4.05 21.63
CA GLU A 421 12.93 -2.67 21.63
C GLU A 421 13.62 -1.83 22.71
N GLU A 422 13.87 -2.36 23.88
CA GLU A 422 14.61 -1.68 24.93
C GLU A 422 16.09 -1.50 24.56
N CYS A 423 16.76 -2.58 24.14
CA CYS A 423 18.16 -2.56 23.72
C CYS A 423 18.45 -1.52 22.65
N ARG A 424 17.56 -1.42 21.63
CA ARG A 424 17.72 -0.45 20.52
C ARG A 424 17.69 1.02 20.96
N LYS A 425 17.07 1.36 22.06
CA LYS A 425 17.06 2.74 22.58
C LYS A 425 18.46 3.25 22.95
N HIS A 426 19.38 2.32 23.21
CA HIS A 426 20.77 2.63 23.55
C HIS A 426 21.68 2.80 22.34
N PHE A 427 21.12 2.69 21.11
CA PHE A 427 21.85 2.82 19.87
C PHE A 427 21.38 3.98 19.02
N THR A 428 22.32 4.72 18.45
CA THR A 428 22.08 5.57 17.28
C THR A 428 22.82 5.00 16.07
N VAL A 429 22.18 5.00 14.91
CA VAL A 429 22.78 4.41 13.69
C VAL A 429 22.76 5.42 12.56
N LEU A 430 23.92 5.61 11.94
CA LEU A 430 24.12 6.40 10.74
C LEU A 430 24.33 5.45 9.56
N PHE A 431 23.35 5.30 8.70
CA PHE A 431 23.45 4.49 7.48
C PHE A 431 24.02 5.31 6.31
N ALA A 432 24.65 4.65 5.34
CA ALA A 432 25.16 5.25 4.12
C ALA A 432 24.10 6.04 3.32
N GLY A 433 22.85 5.57 3.30
CA GLY A 433 21.70 6.23 2.68
C GLY A 433 20.99 7.16 3.66
N ASN A 434 21.43 8.41 3.74
CA ASN A 434 20.86 9.40 4.67
C ASN A 434 19.49 9.88 4.20
N LEU A 435 18.40 9.24 4.67
CA LEU A 435 17.03 9.62 4.34
C LEU A 435 16.62 10.87 5.11
N LEU A 436 16.02 11.80 4.39
CA LEU A 436 15.31 12.95 4.94
C LEU A 436 13.81 12.75 4.76
N TYR A 437 13.05 13.23 5.72
CA TYR A 437 11.58 13.10 5.75
C TYR A 437 10.93 14.45 5.45
N ALA A 438 9.71 14.42 4.92
CA ALA A 438 8.89 15.61 4.69
C ALA A 438 8.38 16.15 6.04
N ALA A 439 9.28 16.80 6.76
CA ALA A 439 9.09 17.34 8.11
C ALA A 439 10.03 18.54 8.31
N SER A 440 9.93 19.25 9.41
CA SER A 440 10.85 20.34 9.74
C SER A 440 12.28 19.84 9.95
N LEU A 441 13.25 20.72 9.91
CA LEU A 441 14.64 20.35 10.13
C LEU A 441 14.86 19.83 11.57
N ALA A 442 14.18 20.39 12.58
CA ALA A 442 14.21 19.87 13.95
C ALA A 442 13.65 18.44 14.04
N GLU A 443 12.50 18.18 13.43
CA GLU A 443 11.90 16.84 13.39
C GLU A 443 12.77 15.84 12.62
N ASN A 444 13.46 16.29 11.58
CA ASN A 444 14.44 15.45 10.87
C ASN A 444 15.64 15.07 11.72
N VAL A 445 16.04 15.91 12.68
CA VAL A 445 17.11 15.61 13.64
C VAL A 445 16.60 14.74 14.77
N ALA A 446 15.45 15.11 15.36
CA ALA A 446 14.87 14.41 16.51
C ALA A 446 14.09 13.14 16.14
N LEU A 447 13.72 12.95 14.86
CA LEU A 447 12.83 11.88 14.39
C LEU A 447 11.56 11.73 15.25
N SER A 448 11.04 12.87 15.74
CA SER A 448 9.91 12.96 16.65
C SER A 448 9.14 14.27 16.42
N GLU A 449 7.81 14.21 16.56
CA GLU A 449 6.95 15.41 16.54
C GLU A 449 7.25 16.40 17.70
N ASN A 450 7.73 15.87 18.83
CA ASN A 450 8.07 16.65 20.02
C ASN A 450 9.57 16.99 20.06
N ALA A 451 10.13 17.47 18.94
CA ALA A 451 11.52 17.86 18.86
C ALA A 451 11.87 19.04 19.77
N ASP A 452 12.89 18.89 20.62
CA ASP A 452 13.50 20.03 21.31
C ASP A 452 14.30 20.86 20.30
N LYS A 453 13.74 22.02 19.95
CA LYS A 453 14.29 22.91 18.92
C LYS A 453 15.67 23.47 19.29
N SER A 454 15.90 23.76 20.58
CA SER A 454 17.21 24.24 21.04
C SER A 454 18.27 23.17 20.90
N ARG A 455 17.98 21.97 21.41
CA ARG A 455 18.87 20.81 21.30
C ARG A 455 19.11 20.41 19.84
N ALA A 456 18.11 20.52 18.97
CA ALA A 456 18.29 20.26 17.54
C ALA A 456 19.18 21.31 16.87
N ALA A 457 19.06 22.58 17.23
CA ALA A 457 19.95 23.64 16.74
C ALA A 457 21.40 23.43 17.17
N ASP A 458 21.62 23.07 18.44
CA ASP A 458 22.95 22.78 18.97
C ASP A 458 23.58 21.57 18.24
N ALA A 459 22.83 20.49 18.06
CA ALA A 459 23.28 19.29 17.32
C ALA A 459 23.62 19.60 15.86
N LEU A 460 22.85 20.47 15.19
CA LEU A 460 23.13 20.91 13.83
C LEU A 460 24.40 21.79 13.72
N CYS A 461 24.70 22.55 14.77
CA CYS A 461 25.96 23.28 14.87
C CYS A 461 27.14 22.33 15.15
N GLU A 462 26.95 21.35 16.02
CA GLU A 462 27.97 20.36 16.39
C GLU A 462 28.36 19.47 15.19
N SER A 463 27.38 19.08 14.37
CA SER A 463 27.62 18.34 13.13
C SER A 463 28.35 19.16 12.04
N GLY A 464 28.57 20.44 12.26
CA GLY A 464 29.20 21.35 11.30
C GLY A 464 28.34 21.71 10.09
N LEU A 465 27.01 21.51 10.16
CA LEU A 465 26.10 21.99 9.13
C LEU A 465 25.91 23.51 9.22
N TYR A 466 25.79 24.02 10.44
CA TYR A 466 25.74 25.46 10.73
C TYR A 466 26.90 25.86 11.64
N ARG A 467 27.26 27.15 11.63
CA ARG A 467 28.30 27.69 12.51
C ARG A 467 27.69 27.97 13.91
N LYS A 468 28.45 27.70 14.96
CA LYS A 468 28.06 28.06 16.34
C LYS A 468 27.77 29.57 16.42
N GLY A 469 26.69 29.94 17.07
CA GLY A 469 26.24 31.32 17.21
C GLY A 469 25.43 31.90 16.05
N THR A 470 25.15 31.12 15.01
CA THR A 470 24.22 31.52 13.94
C THR A 470 22.79 31.05 14.25
N SER A 471 21.80 31.82 13.80
CA SER A 471 20.40 31.37 13.90
C SER A 471 20.17 30.17 12.95
N VAL A 472 19.79 29.04 13.51
CA VAL A 472 19.50 27.81 12.75
C VAL A 472 18.01 27.75 12.44
N PRO A 473 17.58 27.61 11.17
CA PRO A 473 16.16 27.62 10.79
C PRO A 473 15.52 26.23 11.02
N VAL A 474 15.44 25.81 12.28
CA VAL A 474 15.01 24.46 12.70
C VAL A 474 13.55 24.15 12.35
N GLU A 475 12.69 25.17 12.21
CA GLU A 475 11.27 25.01 11.86
C GLU A 475 11.01 24.88 10.35
N LYS A 476 12.02 25.18 9.53
CA LYS A 476 11.85 25.17 8.10
C LYS A 476 11.70 23.73 7.59
N GLN A 477 10.73 23.55 6.70
CA GLN A 477 10.42 22.25 6.09
C GLN A 477 11.56 21.77 5.20
N VAL A 478 11.78 20.47 5.18
CA VAL A 478 12.72 19.78 4.32
C VAL A 478 11.97 19.15 3.15
N LEU A 479 12.60 19.02 1.99
CA LEU A 479 12.07 18.50 0.72
C LEU A 479 11.07 19.44 0.02
N ARG A 480 11.55 20.08 -1.06
CA ARG A 480 10.74 20.95 -1.92
C ARG A 480 9.59 20.23 -2.64
N GLU A 481 9.63 18.92 -2.71
CA GLU A 481 8.55 18.13 -3.31
C GLU A 481 7.22 18.27 -2.56
N PHE A 482 7.29 18.63 -1.28
CA PHE A 482 6.13 18.75 -0.39
C PHE A 482 5.88 20.19 0.12
N CYS A 483 6.87 21.09 -0.04
CA CYS A 483 6.76 22.49 0.37
C CYS A 483 7.60 23.36 -0.57
N GLU A 484 6.99 24.35 -1.22
CA GLU A 484 7.67 25.23 -2.20
C GLU A 484 8.92 25.89 -1.64
N ASP A 485 8.89 26.31 -0.37
CA ASP A 485 10.02 26.93 0.35
C ASP A 485 10.94 25.92 1.05
N GLY A 486 10.76 24.61 0.83
CA GLY A 486 11.50 23.55 1.49
C GLY A 486 12.99 23.60 1.18
N PHE A 487 13.83 23.15 2.12
CA PHE A 487 15.26 23.01 1.91
C PHE A 487 15.59 21.85 0.98
N LEU A 488 16.54 22.07 0.08
CA LEU A 488 17.24 21.01 -0.66
C LEU A 488 18.68 20.92 -0.14
N PHE A 489 19.03 19.75 0.39
CA PHE A 489 20.36 19.49 0.91
C PHE A 489 21.19 18.68 -0.09
N SER A 490 22.48 19.01 -0.22
CA SER A 490 23.45 18.16 -0.91
C SER A 490 23.69 16.87 -0.12
N GLU A 491 24.26 15.83 -0.75
CA GLU A 491 24.55 14.56 -0.07
C GLU A 491 25.46 14.76 1.16
N GLY A 492 26.48 15.61 1.05
CA GLY A 492 27.33 15.94 2.20
C GLY A 492 26.58 16.68 3.33
N GLN A 493 25.61 17.54 3.00
CA GLN A 493 24.76 18.17 4.00
C GLN A 493 23.80 17.17 4.66
N LYS A 494 23.27 16.21 3.91
CA LYS A 494 22.46 15.11 4.47
C LYS A 494 23.26 14.26 5.45
N GLN A 495 24.55 13.99 5.16
CA GLN A 495 25.45 13.30 6.08
C GLN A 495 25.65 14.08 7.38
N LYS A 496 25.79 15.41 7.29
CA LYS A 496 25.86 16.27 8.48
C LYS A 496 24.56 16.29 9.30
N ILE A 497 23.38 16.21 8.65
CA ILE A 497 22.11 16.06 9.36
C ILE A 497 22.04 14.70 10.06
N ALA A 498 22.53 13.63 9.42
CA ALA A 498 22.62 12.33 10.07
C ALA A 498 23.56 12.36 11.29
N LEU A 499 24.70 13.04 11.20
CA LEU A 499 25.58 13.25 12.35
C LEU A 499 24.88 14.08 13.46
N ALA A 500 24.10 15.09 13.09
CA ALA A 500 23.30 15.85 14.06
C ALA A 500 22.29 14.97 14.81
N ARG A 501 21.74 13.92 14.19
CA ARG A 501 20.92 12.92 14.91
C ARG A 501 21.71 12.23 16.02
N ALA A 502 22.95 11.83 15.74
CA ALA A 502 23.82 11.21 16.74
C ALA A 502 24.12 12.15 17.91
N CYS A 503 24.47 13.40 17.61
CA CYS A 503 24.70 14.43 18.65
C CYS A 503 23.41 14.72 19.46
N TYR A 504 22.25 14.73 18.80
CA TYR A 504 20.97 14.97 19.47
C TYR A 504 20.61 13.87 20.46
N TYR A 505 20.72 12.60 20.05
CA TYR A 505 20.33 11.48 20.93
C TYR A 505 21.40 11.17 21.97
N ASN A 506 22.68 11.28 21.63
CA ASN A 506 23.82 10.99 22.52
C ASN A 506 23.64 9.69 23.33
N THR A 507 23.30 8.61 22.59
CA THR A 507 23.10 7.25 23.14
C THR A 507 24.41 6.61 23.57
N GLU A 508 24.34 5.53 24.34
CA GLU A 508 25.53 4.80 24.81
C GLU A 508 26.38 4.23 23.68
N PHE A 509 25.73 3.85 22.56
CA PHE A 509 26.40 3.29 21.40
C PHE A 509 26.00 4.00 20.10
N LEU A 510 27.00 4.26 19.26
CA LEU A 510 26.83 4.85 17.96
C LEU A 510 27.43 3.92 16.90
N ILE A 511 26.66 3.63 15.86
CA ILE A 511 27.10 2.82 14.71
C ILE A 511 27.08 3.70 13.47
N ALA A 512 28.20 3.77 12.73
CA ALA A 512 28.32 4.53 11.51
C ALA A 512 28.69 3.59 10.33
N ASP A 513 27.74 3.35 9.43
CA ASP A 513 27.92 2.51 8.23
C ASP A 513 28.20 3.41 7.02
N GLU A 514 29.48 3.55 6.66
CA GLU A 514 29.95 4.38 5.54
C GLU A 514 29.42 5.82 5.56
N ALA A 515 29.20 6.37 6.75
CA ALA A 515 28.48 7.62 6.95
C ALA A 515 29.20 8.87 6.41
N ALA A 516 30.49 8.79 6.07
CA ALA A 516 31.29 9.90 5.53
C ALA A 516 31.65 9.74 4.04
N ALA A 517 31.07 8.78 3.32
CA ALA A 517 31.51 8.40 1.97
C ALA A 517 31.39 9.53 0.91
N SER A 518 30.45 10.47 1.08
CA SER A 518 30.20 11.58 0.13
C SER A 518 30.85 12.90 0.55
N LEU A 519 31.71 12.90 1.59
CA LEU A 519 32.40 14.09 2.06
C LEU A 519 33.75 14.24 1.36
N ASP A 520 34.18 15.50 1.16
CA ASP A 520 35.57 15.79 0.80
C ASP A 520 36.51 15.44 1.95
N PRO A 521 37.85 15.28 1.69
CA PRO A 521 38.78 14.81 2.70
C PRO A 521 38.86 15.68 3.96
N PHE A 522 38.67 17.00 3.85
CA PHE A 522 38.68 17.89 5.02
C PHE A 522 37.39 17.78 5.84
N ALA A 523 36.25 17.72 5.16
CA ALA A 523 34.97 17.51 5.79
C ALA A 523 34.89 16.12 6.44
N GLU A 524 35.47 15.09 5.81
CA GLU A 524 35.56 13.73 6.35
C GLU A 524 36.39 13.69 7.64
N ASP A 525 37.56 14.34 7.66
CA ASP A 525 38.39 14.40 8.87
C ASP A 525 37.65 15.09 10.02
N ALA A 526 37.00 16.21 9.74
CA ALA A 526 36.17 16.91 10.74
C ALA A 526 35.00 16.04 11.21
N PHE A 527 34.31 15.32 10.30
CA PHE A 527 33.24 14.40 10.61
C PHE A 527 33.70 13.25 11.51
N ASN A 528 34.83 12.60 11.14
CA ASN A 528 35.41 11.50 11.90
C ASN A 528 35.91 11.95 13.29
N LYS A 529 36.45 13.15 13.41
CA LYS A 529 36.81 13.73 14.72
C LYS A 529 35.58 13.97 15.60
N THR A 530 34.52 14.56 15.06
CA THR A 530 33.26 14.74 15.80
C THR A 530 32.70 13.38 16.22
N LEU A 531 32.69 12.40 15.32
CA LEU A 531 32.15 11.06 15.56
C LEU A 531 32.92 10.30 16.65
N LEU A 532 34.27 10.30 16.61
CA LEU A 532 35.10 9.48 17.48
C LEU A 532 35.53 10.21 18.77
N GLN A 533 35.69 11.54 18.72
CA GLN A 533 36.26 12.32 19.84
C GLN A 533 35.23 13.25 20.50
N GLY A 534 34.10 13.56 19.82
CA GLY A 534 33.08 14.47 20.34
C GLY A 534 32.40 13.96 21.60
N HIS A 535 32.24 12.64 21.72
CA HIS A 535 31.56 11.99 22.85
C HIS A 535 32.44 10.86 23.42
N PRO A 536 33.35 11.16 24.37
CA PRO A 536 34.32 10.18 24.88
C PRO A 536 33.68 8.96 25.53
N ASP A 537 32.55 9.15 26.22
CA ASP A 537 31.86 8.06 26.94
C ASP A 537 30.97 7.20 26.03
N GLN A 538 30.80 7.56 24.77
CA GLN A 538 29.99 6.81 23.83
C GLN A 538 30.83 5.70 23.17
N GLY A 539 30.34 4.46 23.16
CA GLY A 539 30.89 3.40 22.32
C GLY A 539 30.62 3.69 20.84
N VAL A 540 31.64 3.66 19.98
CA VAL A 540 31.48 3.96 18.56
C VAL A 540 31.96 2.80 17.70
N LEU A 541 31.10 2.27 16.82
CA LEU A 541 31.44 1.29 15.79
C LEU A 541 31.39 1.97 14.42
N VAL A 542 32.55 2.09 13.77
CA VAL A 542 32.66 2.67 12.43
C VAL A 542 32.92 1.59 11.41
N ILE A 543 32.06 1.52 10.39
CA ILE A 543 32.33 0.75 9.17
C ILE A 543 32.80 1.72 8.10
N SER A 544 33.99 1.47 7.57
CA SER A 544 34.58 2.29 6.51
C SER A 544 35.39 1.45 5.54
N HIS A 545 35.31 1.83 4.28
CA HIS A 545 36.25 1.35 3.28
C HIS A 545 37.57 2.15 3.28
N ARG A 546 37.61 3.30 3.97
CA ARG A 546 38.82 4.13 4.12
C ARG A 546 39.49 3.80 5.45
N LEU A 547 40.70 3.26 5.35
CA LEU A 547 41.44 2.81 6.53
C LEU A 547 42.06 3.96 7.36
N SER A 548 42.00 5.21 6.87
CA SER A 548 42.46 6.38 7.63
C SER A 548 41.76 6.53 8.99
N VAL A 549 40.44 6.16 9.05
CA VAL A 549 39.68 6.23 10.28
C VAL A 549 40.11 5.17 11.30
N THR A 550 40.65 4.02 10.85
CA THR A 550 41.02 2.92 11.75
C THR A 550 42.20 3.25 12.66
N ALA A 551 43.06 4.18 12.25
CA ALA A 551 44.14 4.67 13.09
C ALA A 551 43.69 5.50 14.31
N LEU A 552 42.41 5.94 14.30
CA LEU A 552 41.79 6.70 15.37
C LEU A 552 40.93 5.81 16.30
N THR A 553 40.88 4.50 16.08
CA THR A 553 40.09 3.57 16.87
C THR A 553 40.96 2.71 17.80
N ASP A 554 40.38 2.29 18.93
CA ASP A 554 41.06 1.47 19.94
C ASP A 554 41.25 0.04 19.46
N ARG A 555 40.26 -0.49 18.73
CA ARG A 555 40.22 -1.87 18.24
C ARG A 555 39.66 -1.96 16.83
N ILE A 556 40.21 -2.85 16.05
CA ILE A 556 39.78 -3.11 14.68
C ILE A 556 39.39 -4.58 14.56
N TYR A 557 38.23 -4.84 13.98
CA TYR A 557 37.82 -6.16 13.52
C TYR A 557 37.92 -6.22 12.00
N VAL A 558 38.53 -7.28 11.49
CA VAL A 558 38.63 -7.54 10.04
C VAL A 558 37.66 -8.65 9.67
N MET A 559 36.74 -8.32 8.77
CA MET A 559 35.73 -9.28 8.31
C MET A 559 36.04 -9.76 6.89
N GLU A 560 36.07 -11.06 6.70
CA GLU A 560 36.27 -11.72 5.41
C GLU A 560 35.31 -12.91 5.27
N HIS A 561 34.58 -12.98 4.15
CA HIS A 561 33.62 -14.05 3.87
C HIS A 561 32.63 -14.37 5.01
N GLY A 562 32.16 -13.36 5.68
CA GLY A 562 31.20 -13.51 6.76
C GLY A 562 31.78 -13.95 8.10
N ARG A 563 33.11 -13.93 8.28
CA ARG A 563 33.82 -14.26 9.52
C ARG A 563 34.70 -13.12 9.98
N ILE A 564 34.91 -13.00 11.28
CA ILE A 564 35.95 -12.14 11.83
C ILE A 564 37.26 -12.95 11.81
N THR A 565 38.24 -12.48 11.01
CA THR A 565 39.51 -13.19 10.79
C THR A 565 40.66 -12.60 11.60
N GLU A 566 40.61 -11.29 11.87
CA GLU A 566 41.63 -10.59 12.64
C GLU A 566 40.98 -9.61 13.62
N CYS A 567 41.55 -9.45 14.79
CA CYS A 567 41.16 -8.48 15.80
C CYS A 567 42.39 -7.96 16.55
N GLY A 568 42.46 -6.64 16.70
CA GLY A 568 43.58 -6.00 17.41
C GLY A 568 43.63 -4.50 17.18
N SER A 569 44.61 -3.82 17.76
CA SER A 569 44.90 -2.41 17.49
C SER A 569 45.54 -2.22 16.11
N HIS A 570 45.54 -0.98 15.62
CA HIS A 570 46.18 -0.64 14.35
C HIS A 570 47.65 -1.11 14.27
N GLN A 571 48.44 -0.91 15.34
CA GLN A 571 49.84 -1.28 15.39
C GLN A 571 50.03 -2.81 15.40
N GLU A 572 49.24 -3.54 16.18
CA GLU A 572 49.30 -5.00 16.26
C GLU A 572 48.96 -5.64 14.91
N LEU A 573 47.89 -5.19 14.25
CA LEU A 573 47.50 -5.75 12.97
C LEU A 573 48.49 -5.42 11.83
N LEU A 574 49.15 -4.26 11.89
CA LEU A 574 50.25 -3.96 10.97
C LEU A 574 51.46 -4.88 11.19
N ALA A 575 51.79 -5.18 12.46
CA ALA A 575 52.90 -6.05 12.81
C ALA A 575 52.65 -7.51 12.41
N GLN A 576 51.40 -7.98 12.48
CA GLN A 576 51.00 -9.33 12.05
C GLN A 576 51.12 -9.56 10.55
N LYS A 577 51.16 -8.50 9.72
CA LYS A 577 51.26 -8.57 8.25
C LYS A 577 50.16 -9.43 7.61
N GLY A 578 49.00 -9.48 8.23
CA GLY A 578 47.84 -10.25 7.79
C GLY A 578 47.02 -9.57 6.70
N ARG A 579 45.71 -9.80 6.72
CA ARG A 579 44.74 -9.21 5.77
C ARG A 579 44.66 -7.69 5.92
N TYR A 580 44.58 -7.20 7.16
CA TYR A 580 44.57 -5.77 7.46
C TYR A 580 45.76 -5.03 6.87
N TRP A 581 47.00 -5.57 7.07
CA TRP A 581 48.21 -4.97 6.52
C TRP A 581 48.18 -4.89 4.99
N LYS A 582 47.69 -5.95 4.31
CA LYS A 582 47.54 -5.95 2.84
C LYS A 582 46.57 -4.87 2.36
N MET A 583 45.46 -4.68 3.04
CA MET A 583 44.47 -3.63 2.73
C MET A 583 45.08 -2.24 2.94
N TRP A 584 45.78 -2.04 4.06
CA TRP A 584 46.43 -0.79 4.41
C TRP A 584 47.53 -0.41 3.38
N GLU A 585 48.42 -1.32 3.05
CA GLU A 585 49.47 -1.11 2.04
C GLU A 585 48.89 -0.77 0.66
N LYS A 586 47.83 -1.44 0.27
CA LYS A 586 47.16 -1.16 -0.99
C LYS A 586 46.56 0.25 -1.04
N GLN A 587 45.91 0.69 0.05
CA GLN A 587 45.38 2.05 0.11
C GLN A 587 46.49 3.11 0.18
N ARG A 588 47.50 2.88 0.98
CA ARG A 588 48.64 3.80 1.09
C ARG A 588 49.34 4.05 -0.27
N ARG A 589 49.51 3.00 -1.09
CA ARG A 589 50.08 3.13 -2.44
C ARG A 589 49.17 3.88 -3.42
N GLY A 590 47.87 3.93 -3.17
CA GLY A 590 46.91 4.69 -3.98
C GLY A 590 46.91 6.20 -3.67
N TYR A 591 47.51 6.62 -2.55
CA TYR A 591 47.67 8.02 -2.14
C TYR A 591 49.10 8.55 -2.26
N ALA A 592 50.09 7.71 -2.57
CA ALA A 592 51.44 8.07 -2.88
C ALA A 592 51.63 8.23 -4.38
#